data_131e3951cf9857e69f3a429fa3e290d9
#
_entry.id   131e3951cf9857e69f3a429fa3e290d9
#
_cell.length_a   1.000
_cell.length_b   1.000
_cell.length_c   1.000
_cell.angle_alpha   90.00
_cell.angle_beta   90.00
_cell.angle_gamma   90.00
#
_symmetry.space_group_name_H-M   'P 1'
#
loop_
_entity.id
_entity.type
_entity.pdbx_description
1 polymer ?
#
loop_
_entity_poly.entity_id
_entity_poly.type
_entity_poly.pdbx_seq_one_letter_code
_entity_poly.pdbx_strand_id
1 'polypeptide(L)'
;NVFIEKIMTDQIILNADLRERTGSNKARVIRNIDGMIPAIVYGDEKETLNIKLKLNELTKASENELFYTQVLLIKTGDNEEKVVLKELQKDPAKGKFLHADFQRVSSKTKLKVVIPVNFINEEDCIGIREDGGVVAKAIREIEIMCLAGNIPESIDIDIEALHLGDSIRLTEISLPEGSEIPGLTEETDQMVVSINEPRAIEEDPVIEETDLEDGEIAEGEETAPDSSESEGEDAKPTEEETKEDNSEES
;
A
#
# COMPACT_ATOMS: atom_id res chain seq x y z
N ASN A 1 15.21 -35.49 -8.69
CA ASN A 1 16.20 -34.72 -7.86
C ASN A 1 16.49 -33.32 -8.40
N VAL A 2 16.05 -32.96 -9.62
CA VAL A 2 16.26 -31.62 -10.21
C VAL A 2 15.13 -30.64 -9.83
N PHE A 3 13.98 -31.16 -9.39
CA PHE A 3 12.84 -30.31 -8.98
C PHE A 3 12.97 -29.74 -7.57
N ILE A 4 13.74 -30.36 -6.71
CA ILE A 4 13.94 -29.92 -5.31
C ILE A 4 15.01 -28.82 -5.21
N GLU A 5 15.97 -28.77 -6.14
CA GLU A 5 17.01 -27.73 -6.16
C GLU A 5 16.52 -26.37 -6.69
N LYS A 6 15.41 -26.33 -7.44
CA LYS A 6 14.87 -25.07 -7.99
C LYS A 6 14.06 -24.24 -6.98
N ILE A 7 13.68 -24.84 -5.85
CA ILE A 7 12.93 -24.15 -4.77
C ILE A 7 13.85 -23.38 -3.79
N MET A 8 15.17 -23.56 -3.89
CA MET A 8 16.14 -22.91 -2.98
C MET A 8 16.76 -21.61 -3.51
N THR A 9 16.37 -21.11 -4.69
CA THR A 9 17.16 -20.08 -5.39
C THR A 9 16.61 -18.65 -5.32
N ASP A 10 15.47 -18.38 -4.70
CA ASP A 10 14.93 -17.00 -4.66
C ASP A 10 14.62 -16.47 -3.23
N GLN A 11 15.44 -16.88 -2.25
CA GLN A 11 15.31 -16.28 -0.92
C GLN A 11 15.76 -14.82 -0.98
N ILE A 12 14.84 -13.90 -0.74
CA ILE A 12 15.13 -12.47 -0.73
C ILE A 12 15.94 -12.14 0.53
N ILE A 13 17.13 -11.58 0.32
CA ILE A 13 18.05 -11.18 1.38
C ILE A 13 18.07 -9.66 1.47
N LEU A 14 17.83 -9.12 2.65
CA LEU A 14 17.89 -7.69 2.94
C LEU A 14 19.07 -7.41 3.89
N ASN A 15 19.93 -6.48 3.49
CA ASN A 15 21.01 -6.02 4.36
C ASN A 15 20.51 -4.87 5.24
N ALA A 16 20.68 -5.00 6.54
CA ALA A 16 20.22 -4.05 7.53
C ALA A 16 21.35 -3.61 8.46
N ASP A 17 21.32 -2.34 8.84
CA ASP A 17 22.18 -1.80 9.89
C ASP A 17 21.38 -1.62 11.19
N LEU A 18 22.01 -1.88 12.32
CA LEU A 18 21.41 -1.62 13.63
C LEU A 18 21.24 -0.11 13.87
N ARG A 19 20.17 0.25 14.55
CA ARG A 19 19.82 1.61 14.88
C ARG A 19 19.67 1.76 16.40
N GLU A 20 20.59 2.46 17.04
CA GLU A 20 20.52 2.73 18.49
C GLU A 20 19.52 3.83 18.84
N ARG A 21 19.41 4.84 17.96
CA ARG A 21 18.59 6.02 18.23
C ARG A 21 17.19 5.88 17.63
N THR A 22 16.19 5.95 18.49
CA THR A 22 14.77 5.89 18.15
C THR A 22 14.09 7.25 18.22
N GLY A 23 12.83 7.33 17.78
CA GLY A 23 11.98 8.52 17.81
C GLY A 23 11.79 9.22 16.47
N SER A 24 10.70 10.00 16.38
CA SER A 24 10.19 10.61 15.13
C SER A 24 11.20 11.50 14.41
N ASN A 25 11.94 12.36 15.18
CA ASN A 25 12.93 13.25 14.59
C ASN A 25 14.10 12.46 13.97
N LYS A 26 14.53 11.39 14.64
CA LYS A 26 15.62 10.55 14.13
C LYS A 26 15.20 9.73 12.91
N ALA A 27 13.98 9.19 12.90
CA ALA A 27 13.42 8.51 11.74
C ALA A 27 13.33 9.44 10.51
N ARG A 28 12.99 10.73 10.71
CA ARG A 28 12.98 11.74 9.65
C ARG A 28 14.37 12.02 9.09
N VAL A 29 15.39 12.06 9.93
CA VAL A 29 16.80 12.22 9.50
C VAL A 29 17.23 11.04 8.65
N ILE A 30 16.98 9.81 9.08
CA ILE A 30 17.31 8.58 8.37
C ILE A 30 16.70 8.59 6.95
N ARG A 31 15.42 8.95 6.84
CA ARG A 31 14.73 8.99 5.54
C ARG A 31 15.23 10.10 4.60
N ASN A 32 15.50 11.30 5.14
CA ASN A 32 15.78 12.47 4.31
C ASN A 32 17.26 12.68 4.04
N ILE A 33 18.14 12.33 4.97
CA ILE A 33 19.58 12.57 4.88
C ILE A 33 20.31 11.29 4.47
N ASP A 34 20.04 10.17 5.16
CA ASP A 34 20.76 8.92 4.92
C ASP A 34 20.20 8.13 3.72
N GLY A 35 18.99 8.50 3.23
CA GLY A 35 18.31 7.76 2.16
C GLY A 35 17.98 6.32 2.54
N MET A 36 17.81 6.07 3.84
CA MET A 36 17.48 4.77 4.41
C MET A 36 16.07 4.76 4.98
N ILE A 37 15.51 3.57 5.16
CA ILE A 37 14.18 3.38 5.72
C ILE A 37 14.33 2.78 7.12
N PRO A 38 13.76 3.42 8.15
CA PRO A 38 13.69 2.83 9.47
C PRO A 38 12.76 1.61 9.44
N ALA A 39 13.18 0.53 10.07
CA ALA A 39 12.41 -0.68 10.19
C ALA A 39 12.57 -1.30 11.59
N ILE A 40 11.70 -2.25 11.89
CA ILE A 40 11.66 -2.95 13.16
C ILE A 40 11.52 -4.46 12.92
N VAL A 41 12.22 -5.24 13.73
CA VAL A 41 12.10 -6.72 13.75
C VAL A 41 11.68 -7.15 15.14
N TYR A 42 10.55 -7.83 15.26
CA TYR A 42 10.00 -8.29 16.53
C TYR A 42 9.47 -9.72 16.45
N GLY A 43 9.13 -10.31 17.59
CA GLY A 43 8.58 -11.68 17.69
C GLY A 43 9.59 -12.71 18.12
N ASP A 44 9.15 -13.99 18.23
CA ASP A 44 9.94 -15.15 18.66
C ASP A 44 10.53 -14.99 20.08
N GLU A 45 9.78 -14.30 20.99
CA GLU A 45 10.18 -14.04 22.39
C GLU A 45 11.55 -13.36 22.56
N LYS A 46 12.13 -12.85 21.48
CA LYS A 46 13.41 -12.12 21.48
C LYS A 46 13.17 -10.62 21.55
N GLU A 47 14.20 -9.89 21.98
CA GLU A 47 14.17 -8.44 22.01
C GLU A 47 13.91 -7.86 20.62
N THR A 48 13.17 -6.77 20.59
CA THR A 48 12.89 -6.02 19.37
C THR A 48 14.15 -5.36 18.85
N LEU A 49 14.47 -5.61 17.58
CA LEU A 49 15.59 -4.97 16.92
C LEU A 49 15.12 -3.78 16.09
N ASN A 50 15.72 -2.62 16.37
CA ASN A 50 15.55 -1.45 15.54
C ASN A 50 16.62 -1.44 14.46
N ILE A 51 16.19 -1.47 13.20
CA ILE A 51 17.10 -1.53 12.05
C ILE A 51 16.81 -0.39 11.06
N LYS A 52 17.71 -0.20 10.13
CA LYS A 52 17.54 0.67 8.96
C LYS A 52 17.96 -0.10 7.71
N LEU A 53 17.16 0.05 6.65
CA LEU A 53 17.34 -0.60 5.36
C LEU A 53 17.64 0.44 4.29
N LYS A 54 18.41 0.05 3.28
CA LYS A 54 18.62 0.90 2.11
C LYS A 54 17.36 0.98 1.27
N LEU A 55 16.96 2.21 0.92
CA LEU A 55 15.78 2.45 0.10
C LEU A 55 15.80 1.63 -1.21
N ASN A 56 16.94 1.61 -1.91
CA ASN A 56 17.06 0.93 -3.19
C ASN A 56 16.89 -0.59 -3.09
N GLU A 57 17.40 -1.22 -2.01
CA GLU A 57 17.26 -2.66 -1.79
C GLU A 57 15.80 -3.01 -1.48
N LEU A 58 15.16 -2.20 -0.64
CA LEU A 58 13.74 -2.39 -0.29
C LEU A 58 12.82 -2.15 -1.50
N THR A 59 13.11 -1.14 -2.32
CA THR A 59 12.32 -0.87 -3.53
C THR A 59 12.40 -2.04 -4.51
N LYS A 60 13.59 -2.55 -4.79
CA LYS A 60 13.76 -3.73 -5.65
C LYS A 60 13.07 -4.97 -5.09
N ALA A 61 13.15 -5.18 -3.76
CA ALA A 61 12.47 -6.29 -3.13
C ALA A 61 10.95 -6.15 -3.23
N SER A 62 10.41 -4.95 -3.07
CA SER A 62 8.96 -4.68 -3.12
C SER A 62 8.35 -4.79 -4.52
N GLU A 63 9.16 -4.80 -5.60
CA GLU A 63 8.72 -5.07 -6.97
C GLU A 63 8.38 -6.55 -7.18
N ASN A 64 8.87 -7.43 -6.30
CA ASN A 64 8.56 -8.85 -6.33
C ASN A 64 7.37 -9.13 -5.41
N GLU A 65 6.30 -9.71 -5.95
CA GLU A 65 5.11 -10.10 -5.18
C GLU A 65 5.44 -11.06 -4.03
N LEU A 66 6.44 -11.92 -4.24
CA LEU A 66 6.94 -12.85 -3.23
C LEU A 66 7.51 -12.17 -1.98
N PHE A 67 7.88 -10.89 -2.07
CA PHE A 67 8.37 -10.12 -0.94
C PHE A 67 7.33 -9.99 0.20
N TYR A 68 6.06 -9.97 -0.17
CA TYR A 68 4.95 -9.82 0.78
C TYR A 68 4.51 -11.15 1.40
N THR A 69 4.78 -12.26 0.74
CA THR A 69 4.27 -13.58 1.11
C THR A 69 5.35 -14.55 1.57
N GLN A 70 6.61 -14.35 1.19
CA GLN A 70 7.69 -15.28 1.54
C GLN A 70 8.42 -14.95 2.83
N VAL A 71 9.14 -15.96 3.35
CA VAL A 71 10.10 -15.77 4.43
C VAL A 71 11.37 -15.11 3.90
N LEU A 72 11.64 -13.91 4.39
CA LEU A 72 12.80 -13.10 4.06
C LEU A 72 13.96 -13.40 5.01
N LEU A 73 15.19 -13.14 4.55
CA LEU A 73 16.37 -13.17 5.39
C LEU A 73 16.90 -11.76 5.62
N ILE A 74 16.88 -11.29 6.87
CA ILE A 74 17.50 -10.02 7.24
C ILE A 74 18.90 -10.31 7.79
N LYS A 75 19.90 -9.68 7.16
CA LYS A 75 21.31 -9.73 7.59
C LYS A 75 21.66 -8.46 8.32
N THR A 76 22.03 -8.58 9.59
CA THR A 76 22.48 -7.48 10.42
C THR A 76 23.90 -7.75 10.91
N GLY A 77 24.90 -7.28 10.17
CA GLY A 77 26.29 -7.68 10.40
C GLY A 77 26.48 -9.18 10.24
N ASP A 78 26.88 -9.86 11.32
CA ASP A 78 27.08 -11.32 11.34
C ASP A 78 25.81 -12.12 11.69
N ASN A 79 24.72 -11.45 12.06
CA ASN A 79 23.49 -12.11 12.44
C ASN A 79 22.52 -12.20 11.24
N GLU A 80 21.93 -13.37 11.07
CA GLU A 80 20.88 -13.63 10.07
C GLU A 80 19.58 -14.02 10.78
N GLU A 81 18.49 -13.34 10.44
CA GLU A 81 17.19 -13.61 11.01
C GLU A 81 16.14 -13.88 9.92
N LYS A 82 15.37 -14.94 10.12
CA LYS A 82 14.23 -15.27 9.25
C LYS A 82 13.03 -14.48 9.70
N VAL A 83 12.45 -13.73 8.78
CA VAL A 83 11.32 -12.82 9.06
C VAL A 83 10.30 -12.87 7.93
N VAL A 84 9.09 -12.43 8.24
CA VAL A 84 8.05 -12.14 7.24
C VAL A 84 7.71 -10.67 7.35
N LEU A 85 7.44 -10.03 6.22
CA LEU A 85 6.95 -8.67 6.19
C LEU A 85 5.54 -8.62 6.80
N LYS A 86 5.33 -7.79 7.82
CA LYS A 86 4.03 -7.61 8.44
C LYS A 86 3.31 -6.37 7.92
N GLU A 87 4.05 -5.28 7.77
CA GLU A 87 3.53 -4.02 7.26
C GLU A 87 4.61 -3.24 6.54
N LEU A 88 4.24 -2.64 5.42
CA LEU A 88 5.10 -1.73 4.65
C LEU A 88 4.39 -0.41 4.44
N GLN A 89 4.77 0.60 5.23
CA GLN A 89 4.18 1.92 5.15
C GLN A 89 4.76 2.71 3.97
N LYS A 90 3.88 3.21 3.12
CA LYS A 90 4.22 4.03 1.96
C LYS A 90 3.49 5.37 2.00
N ASP A 91 4.18 6.45 1.69
CA ASP A 91 3.59 7.77 1.51
C ASP A 91 2.73 7.77 0.23
N PRO A 92 1.40 7.94 0.31
CA PRO A 92 0.53 7.87 -0.86
C PRO A 92 0.80 9.00 -1.87
N ALA A 93 1.25 10.17 -1.40
CA ALA A 93 1.49 11.33 -2.26
C ALA A 93 2.82 11.24 -3.01
N LYS A 94 3.86 10.69 -2.36
CA LYS A 94 5.23 10.66 -2.92
C LYS A 94 5.67 9.28 -3.37
N GLY A 95 4.90 8.23 -3.05
CA GLY A 95 5.25 6.85 -3.33
C GLY A 95 6.49 6.34 -2.58
N LYS A 96 7.00 7.06 -1.57
CA LYS A 96 8.20 6.69 -0.81
C LYS A 96 7.85 5.81 0.38
N PHE A 97 8.67 4.82 0.64
CA PHE A 97 8.54 4.00 1.85
C PHE A 97 8.89 4.80 3.10
N LEU A 98 8.07 4.66 4.13
CA LEU A 98 8.19 5.36 5.40
C LEU A 98 8.72 4.47 6.51
N HIS A 99 8.22 3.24 6.59
CA HIS A 99 8.55 2.26 7.62
C HIS A 99 8.31 0.85 7.12
N ALA A 100 9.03 -0.13 7.64
CA ALA A 100 8.80 -1.54 7.40
C ALA A 100 8.82 -2.32 8.72
N ASP A 101 7.79 -3.12 8.93
CA ASP A 101 7.61 -3.96 10.11
C ASP A 101 7.83 -5.42 9.73
N PHE A 102 8.77 -6.06 10.38
CA PHE A 102 9.09 -7.46 10.16
C PHE A 102 8.82 -8.28 11.40
N GLN A 103 8.16 -9.41 11.22
CA GLN A 103 7.92 -10.37 12.27
C GLN A 103 8.87 -11.57 12.12
N ARG A 104 9.62 -11.90 13.19
CA ARG A 104 10.42 -13.13 13.23
C ARG A 104 9.54 -14.35 13.13
N VAL A 105 10.01 -15.33 12.38
CA VAL A 105 9.26 -16.55 12.15
C VAL A 105 10.07 -17.77 12.53
N SER A 106 9.42 -18.67 13.24
CA SER A 106 9.87 -20.02 13.41
C SER A 106 8.88 -21.00 12.77
N SER A 107 9.32 -22.21 12.47
CA SER A 107 8.51 -23.19 11.71
C SER A 107 7.16 -23.54 12.35
N LYS A 108 6.93 -23.18 13.60
CA LYS A 108 5.70 -23.47 14.35
C LYS A 108 4.82 -22.24 14.56
N THR A 109 5.27 -21.07 14.14
CA THR A 109 4.55 -19.82 14.38
C THR A 109 3.41 -19.69 13.38
N LYS A 110 2.19 -19.51 13.86
CA LYS A 110 1.04 -19.12 13.05
C LYS A 110 1.16 -17.62 12.74
N LEU A 111 1.04 -17.27 11.48
CA LEU A 111 1.17 -15.91 11.00
C LEU A 111 -0.10 -15.51 10.25
N LYS A 112 -0.44 -14.25 10.38
CA LYS A 112 -1.42 -13.60 9.51
C LYS A 112 -0.69 -12.91 8.37
N VAL A 113 -0.89 -13.38 7.17
CA VAL A 113 -0.26 -12.87 5.95
C VAL A 113 -1.34 -12.46 4.95
N VAL A 114 -1.10 -11.37 4.25
CA VAL A 114 -1.96 -10.91 3.16
C VAL A 114 -1.41 -11.50 1.86
N ILE A 115 -2.27 -12.22 1.13
CA ILE A 115 -1.89 -12.95 -0.07
C ILE A 115 -2.69 -12.46 -1.26
N PRO A 116 -2.04 -12.21 -2.41
CA PRO A 116 -2.73 -11.79 -3.62
C PRO A 116 -3.59 -12.93 -4.19
N VAL A 117 -4.72 -12.54 -4.77
CA VAL A 117 -5.64 -13.44 -5.47
C VAL A 117 -5.41 -13.30 -6.96
N ASN A 118 -5.12 -14.43 -7.63
CA ASN A 118 -5.02 -14.52 -9.06
C ASN A 118 -6.31 -15.11 -9.63
N PHE A 119 -6.87 -14.46 -10.63
CA PHE A 119 -8.03 -14.96 -11.37
C PHE A 119 -7.53 -15.60 -12.65
N ILE A 120 -7.74 -16.92 -12.76
CA ILE A 120 -7.35 -17.69 -13.91
C ILE A 120 -8.54 -17.90 -14.85
N ASN A 121 -8.24 -18.13 -16.16
CA ASN A 121 -9.22 -18.36 -17.22
C ASN A 121 -10.22 -17.20 -17.45
N GLU A 122 -9.79 -15.95 -17.20
CA GLU A 122 -10.64 -14.77 -17.37
C GLU A 122 -11.11 -14.60 -18.83
N GLU A 123 -10.22 -14.87 -19.81
CA GLU A 123 -10.54 -14.77 -21.24
C GLU A 123 -11.50 -15.88 -21.73
N ASP A 124 -11.52 -17.02 -21.05
CA ASP A 124 -12.36 -18.19 -21.40
C ASP A 124 -13.67 -18.22 -20.58
N CYS A 125 -13.89 -17.27 -19.70
CA CYS A 125 -15.08 -17.17 -18.88
C CYS A 125 -16.35 -17.06 -19.73
N ILE A 126 -17.32 -17.95 -19.47
CA ILE A 126 -18.59 -18.02 -20.21
C ILE A 126 -19.36 -16.71 -20.12
N GLY A 127 -19.44 -16.13 -18.94
CA GLY A 127 -20.13 -14.85 -18.68
C GLY A 127 -19.53 -13.66 -19.42
N ILE A 128 -18.25 -13.72 -19.81
CA ILE A 128 -17.63 -12.68 -20.64
C ILE A 128 -17.85 -12.95 -22.10
N ARG A 129 -17.60 -14.22 -22.58
CA ARG A 129 -17.62 -14.57 -23.99
C ARG A 129 -19.01 -14.70 -24.58
N GLU A 130 -19.93 -15.27 -23.83
CA GLU A 130 -21.30 -15.56 -24.34
C GLU A 130 -22.28 -14.47 -23.89
N ASP A 131 -22.17 -14.00 -22.63
CA ASP A 131 -23.13 -13.08 -22.05
C ASP A 131 -22.67 -11.61 -22.15
N GLY A 132 -21.42 -11.34 -22.56
CA GLY A 132 -20.90 -10.00 -22.72
C GLY A 132 -20.71 -9.24 -21.38
N GLY A 133 -20.59 -9.99 -20.27
CA GLY A 133 -20.39 -9.44 -18.94
C GLY A 133 -19.00 -8.87 -18.70
N VAL A 134 -18.86 -8.13 -17.61
CA VAL A 134 -17.57 -7.58 -17.12
C VAL A 134 -17.26 -8.17 -15.75
N VAL A 135 -16.01 -8.61 -15.56
CA VAL A 135 -15.53 -9.12 -14.26
C VAL A 135 -15.32 -7.96 -13.30
N ALA A 136 -16.02 -7.99 -12.18
CA ALA A 136 -15.80 -7.08 -11.06
C ALA A 136 -15.02 -7.82 -9.97
N LYS A 137 -13.74 -7.48 -9.83
CA LYS A 137 -12.82 -8.00 -8.82
C LYS A 137 -12.97 -7.14 -7.57
N ALA A 138 -13.76 -7.60 -6.59
CA ALA A 138 -14.02 -6.86 -5.35
C ALA A 138 -12.86 -6.96 -4.38
N ILE A 139 -12.24 -8.15 -4.27
CA ILE A 139 -11.12 -8.42 -3.37
C ILE A 139 -9.95 -8.91 -4.22
N ARG A 140 -8.79 -8.29 -4.04
CA ARG A 140 -7.54 -8.66 -4.73
C ARG A 140 -6.52 -9.30 -3.80
N GLU A 141 -6.71 -9.12 -2.50
CA GLU A 141 -5.80 -9.59 -1.46
C GLU A 141 -6.64 -10.16 -0.31
N ILE A 142 -6.25 -11.32 0.22
CA ILE A 142 -6.95 -12.00 1.30
C ILE A 142 -5.99 -12.18 2.47
N GLU A 143 -6.41 -11.79 3.68
CA GLU A 143 -5.68 -12.10 4.90
C GLU A 143 -5.94 -13.55 5.30
N ILE A 144 -4.90 -14.36 5.34
CA ILE A 144 -4.97 -15.74 5.81
C ILE A 144 -4.06 -15.97 7.01
N MET A 145 -4.43 -16.92 7.84
CA MET A 145 -3.61 -17.43 8.93
C MET A 145 -3.03 -18.77 8.53
N CYS A 146 -1.71 -18.86 8.45
CA CYS A 146 -0.99 -20.07 8.05
C CYS A 146 0.28 -20.27 8.88
N LEU A 147 0.89 -21.45 8.76
CA LEU A 147 2.20 -21.73 9.34
C LEU A 147 3.30 -21.13 8.44
N ALA A 148 4.35 -20.61 9.04
CA ALA A 148 5.48 -20.00 8.32
C ALA A 148 6.15 -20.90 7.27
N GLY A 149 6.00 -22.22 7.37
CA GLY A 149 6.51 -23.17 6.39
C GLY A 149 5.59 -23.42 5.18
N ASN A 150 4.32 -23.00 5.24
CA ASN A 150 3.29 -23.31 4.26
C ASN A 150 2.58 -22.02 3.79
N ILE A 151 3.31 -20.94 3.65
CA ILE A 151 2.75 -19.70 3.12
C ILE A 151 2.62 -19.86 1.59
N PRO A 152 1.41 -19.78 1.01
CA PRO A 152 1.24 -19.82 -0.43
C PRO A 152 1.68 -18.49 -1.06
N GLU A 153 2.15 -18.53 -2.29
CA GLU A 153 2.57 -17.34 -3.03
C GLU A 153 1.36 -16.55 -3.52
N SER A 154 0.33 -17.26 -3.97
CA SER A 154 -0.94 -16.71 -4.46
C SER A 154 -2.08 -17.66 -4.17
N ILE A 155 -3.30 -17.17 -4.27
CA ILE A 155 -4.53 -17.96 -4.26
C ILE A 155 -5.14 -17.87 -5.65
N ASP A 156 -5.16 -19.00 -6.36
CA ASP A 156 -5.70 -19.07 -7.72
C ASP A 156 -7.18 -19.39 -7.67
N ILE A 157 -8.01 -18.54 -8.30
CA ILE A 157 -9.45 -18.70 -8.41
C ILE A 157 -9.80 -18.87 -9.89
N ASP A 158 -10.42 -20.02 -10.22
CA ASP A 158 -10.90 -20.29 -11.55
C ASP A 158 -12.29 -19.68 -11.76
N ILE A 159 -12.40 -18.84 -12.79
CA ILE A 159 -13.64 -18.15 -13.14
C ILE A 159 -14.23 -18.59 -14.49
N GLU A 160 -13.68 -19.65 -15.11
CA GLU A 160 -14.12 -20.15 -16.41
C GLU A 160 -15.63 -20.45 -16.45
N ALA A 161 -16.15 -21.12 -15.42
CA ALA A 161 -17.54 -21.62 -15.38
C ALA A 161 -18.58 -20.59 -14.91
N LEU A 162 -18.19 -19.34 -14.65
CA LEU A 162 -19.10 -18.33 -14.17
C LEU A 162 -19.95 -17.72 -15.29
N HIS A 163 -21.25 -17.58 -15.03
CA HIS A 163 -22.22 -16.88 -15.88
C HIS A 163 -22.48 -15.45 -15.41
N LEU A 164 -23.23 -14.71 -16.23
CA LEU A 164 -23.68 -13.36 -15.88
C LEU A 164 -24.53 -13.38 -14.60
N GLY A 165 -24.16 -12.56 -13.62
CA GLY A 165 -24.82 -12.51 -12.31
C GLY A 165 -24.25 -13.46 -11.27
N ASP A 166 -23.34 -14.37 -11.64
CA ASP A 166 -22.68 -15.27 -10.70
C ASP A 166 -21.58 -14.54 -9.93
N SER A 167 -21.31 -15.02 -8.73
CA SER A 167 -20.26 -14.48 -7.85
C SER A 167 -19.62 -15.59 -7.04
N ILE A 168 -18.32 -15.46 -6.77
CA ILE A 168 -17.59 -16.34 -5.84
C ILE A 168 -17.37 -15.59 -4.53
N ARG A 169 -17.64 -16.29 -3.43
CA ARG A 169 -17.48 -15.79 -2.07
C ARG A 169 -16.22 -16.36 -1.41
N LEU A 170 -15.78 -15.72 -0.31
CA LEU A 170 -14.62 -16.20 0.46
C LEU A 170 -14.74 -17.63 0.97
N THR A 171 -15.97 -18.09 1.28
CA THR A 171 -16.25 -19.46 1.73
C THR A 171 -16.06 -20.52 0.64
N GLU A 172 -16.16 -20.15 -0.64
CA GLU A 172 -16.06 -21.06 -1.78
C GLU A 172 -14.63 -21.25 -2.28
N ILE A 173 -13.68 -20.45 -1.75
CA ILE A 173 -12.29 -20.47 -2.19
C ILE A 173 -11.57 -21.70 -1.61
N SER A 174 -10.86 -22.42 -2.48
CA SER A 174 -9.99 -23.52 -2.08
C SER A 174 -8.70 -22.97 -1.44
N LEU A 175 -8.61 -23.09 -0.13
CA LEU A 175 -7.40 -22.69 0.62
C LEU A 175 -6.37 -23.84 0.65
N PRO A 176 -5.07 -23.53 0.65
CA PRO A 176 -4.00 -24.50 0.88
C PRO A 176 -4.10 -25.17 2.23
N GLU A 177 -3.52 -26.37 2.35
CA GLU A 177 -3.55 -27.16 3.60
C GLU A 177 -2.93 -26.39 4.78
N GLY A 178 -3.70 -26.28 5.87
CA GLY A 178 -3.26 -25.60 7.08
C GLY A 178 -3.41 -24.08 7.08
N SER A 179 -4.15 -23.54 6.13
CA SER A 179 -4.49 -22.12 6.04
C SER A 179 -5.95 -21.90 6.46
N GLU A 180 -6.20 -20.83 7.21
CA GLU A 180 -7.53 -20.44 7.68
C GLU A 180 -7.72 -18.94 7.44
N ILE A 181 -8.92 -18.52 7.04
CA ILE A 181 -9.25 -17.08 6.96
C ILE A 181 -9.71 -16.63 8.35
N PRO A 182 -8.99 -15.69 8.99
CA PRO A 182 -9.34 -15.22 10.32
C PRO A 182 -10.67 -14.45 10.30
N GLY A 183 -11.61 -14.86 11.16
CA GLY A 183 -12.89 -14.14 11.29
C GLY A 183 -13.90 -14.39 10.18
N LEU A 184 -13.70 -15.43 9.35
CA LEU A 184 -14.69 -15.84 8.37
C LEU A 184 -15.91 -16.43 9.10
N THR A 185 -17.03 -15.75 8.97
CA THR A 185 -18.36 -16.16 9.44
C THR A 185 -19.36 -15.92 8.33
N GLU A 186 -20.53 -16.52 8.41
CA GLU A 186 -21.60 -16.30 7.42
C GLU A 186 -21.99 -14.81 7.27
N GLU A 187 -21.77 -14.01 8.31
CA GLU A 187 -22.05 -12.56 8.31
C GLU A 187 -20.91 -11.74 7.66
N THR A 188 -19.67 -12.26 7.68
CA THR A 188 -18.47 -11.61 7.14
C THR A 188 -18.04 -12.19 5.80
N ASP A 189 -18.85 -13.08 5.21
CA ASP A 189 -18.59 -13.69 3.92
C ASP A 189 -18.73 -12.67 2.79
N GLN A 190 -17.59 -12.14 2.34
CA GLN A 190 -17.53 -11.14 1.30
C GLN A 190 -17.43 -11.78 -0.08
N MET A 191 -18.02 -11.12 -1.06
CA MET A 191 -17.88 -11.47 -2.47
C MET A 191 -16.47 -11.10 -2.94
N VAL A 192 -15.80 -12.04 -3.60
CA VAL A 192 -14.43 -11.85 -4.13
C VAL A 192 -14.44 -11.42 -5.58
N VAL A 193 -15.25 -12.08 -6.38
CA VAL A 193 -15.41 -11.78 -7.81
C VAL A 193 -16.87 -11.95 -8.21
N SER A 194 -17.34 -11.13 -9.14
CA SER A 194 -18.64 -11.26 -9.76
C SER A 194 -18.60 -10.88 -11.24
N ILE A 195 -19.52 -11.41 -12.01
CA ILE A 195 -19.72 -11.05 -13.41
C ILE A 195 -20.98 -10.21 -13.51
N ASN A 196 -20.83 -8.95 -13.90
CA ASN A 196 -21.92 -8.00 -13.99
C ASN A 196 -22.15 -7.57 -15.44
N GLU A 197 -23.37 -7.12 -15.73
CA GLU A 197 -23.66 -6.46 -17.00
C GLU A 197 -22.83 -5.18 -17.15
N PRO A 198 -22.24 -4.93 -18.33
CA PRO A 198 -21.56 -3.68 -18.58
C PRO A 198 -22.57 -2.53 -18.42
N ARG A 199 -22.28 -1.56 -17.56
CA ARG A 199 -23.09 -0.34 -17.51
C ARG A 199 -22.92 0.39 -18.84
N ALA A 200 -24.01 0.52 -19.62
CA ALA A 200 -24.03 1.45 -20.73
C ALA A 200 -23.69 2.82 -20.16
N ILE A 201 -22.60 3.43 -20.63
CA ILE A 201 -22.35 4.84 -20.43
C ILE A 201 -23.46 5.50 -21.23
N GLU A 202 -24.51 6.01 -20.57
CA GLU A 202 -25.39 6.99 -21.21
C GLU A 202 -24.48 8.16 -21.56
N GLU A 203 -24.13 8.24 -22.86
CA GLU A 203 -23.50 9.44 -23.39
C GLU A 203 -24.47 10.58 -23.10
N ASP A 204 -24.08 11.49 -22.20
CA ASP A 204 -24.78 12.75 -22.02
C ASP A 204 -25.00 13.34 -23.41
N PRO A 205 -26.22 13.74 -23.77
CA PRO A 205 -26.48 14.27 -25.08
C PRO A 205 -25.56 15.47 -25.30
N VAL A 206 -24.67 15.34 -26.27
CA VAL A 206 -23.89 16.44 -26.79
C VAL A 206 -24.90 17.53 -27.17
N ILE A 207 -24.94 18.58 -26.39
CA ILE A 207 -25.67 19.80 -26.76
C ILE A 207 -24.92 20.31 -27.98
N GLU A 208 -25.45 20.00 -29.17
CA GLU A 208 -25.08 20.69 -30.39
C GLU A 208 -25.34 22.17 -30.18
N GLU A 209 -24.26 22.94 -29.99
CA GLU A 209 -24.29 24.37 -30.14
C GLU A 209 -24.71 24.66 -31.58
N THR A 210 -25.98 24.92 -31.77
CA THR A 210 -26.49 25.48 -33.02
C THR A 210 -25.89 26.86 -33.17
N ASP A 211 -25.02 26.95 -34.14
CA ASP A 211 -24.62 28.13 -34.86
C ASP A 211 -25.81 29.08 -35.02
N LEU A 212 -25.75 30.23 -34.40
CA LEU A 212 -26.54 31.39 -34.80
C LEU A 212 -25.58 32.48 -35.23
N GLU A 213 -25.38 32.45 -36.53
CA GLU A 213 -24.84 33.59 -37.29
C GLU A 213 -25.73 34.82 -37.15
N ASP A 214 -25.04 35.94 -37.08
CA ASP A 214 -25.34 37.25 -37.70
C ASP A 214 -26.33 38.20 -36.99
N GLY A 215 -25.81 39.38 -36.71
CA GLY A 215 -26.62 40.56 -36.37
C GLY A 215 -25.88 41.70 -35.67
N GLU A 216 -24.94 42.35 -36.41
CA GLU A 216 -24.79 43.79 -36.58
C GLU A 216 -24.85 44.77 -35.39
N ILE A 217 -23.68 45.33 -35.09
CA ILE A 217 -23.32 46.77 -34.86
C ILE A 217 -24.28 47.66 -34.08
N ALA A 218 -23.82 48.23 -32.95
CA ALA A 218 -23.91 49.68 -32.69
C ALA A 218 -22.97 50.11 -31.56
N GLU A 219 -22.21 51.12 -31.91
CA GLU A 219 -21.34 52.03 -31.16
C GLU A 219 -22.00 52.62 -29.90
N GLY A 220 -21.13 52.97 -28.96
CA GLY A 220 -21.46 53.97 -27.92
C GLY A 220 -20.62 53.81 -26.66
N GLU A 221 -19.40 54.32 -26.71
CA GLU A 221 -18.86 55.48 -26.04
C GLU A 221 -18.70 55.43 -24.52
N GLU A 222 -17.40 55.50 -24.18
CA GLU A 222 -16.76 56.25 -23.07
C GLU A 222 -17.36 56.23 -21.67
N THR A 223 -16.60 55.81 -20.70
CA THR A 223 -15.85 56.68 -19.77
C THR A 223 -15.14 55.85 -18.70
N ALA A 224 -13.83 55.92 -18.69
CA ALA A 224 -13.07 55.92 -17.44
C ALA A 224 -13.06 57.41 -16.97
N PRO A 225 -12.65 57.80 -15.76
CA PRO A 225 -11.53 57.24 -14.98
C PRO A 225 -11.71 57.37 -13.45
N ASP A 226 -10.64 57.00 -12.82
CA ASP A 226 -9.96 57.76 -11.73
C ASP A 226 -9.98 57.14 -10.31
N SER A 227 -8.77 56.77 -9.97
CA SER A 227 -7.91 57.14 -8.82
C SER A 227 -8.45 57.10 -7.39
N SER A 228 -7.68 56.47 -6.55
CA SER A 228 -6.87 57.00 -5.44
C SER A 228 -6.37 55.86 -4.58
N GLU A 229 -5.09 55.58 -4.55
CA GLU A 229 -4.01 56.07 -3.67
C GLU A 229 -4.43 56.38 -2.22
N SER A 230 -3.86 55.61 -1.28
CA SER A 230 -3.21 56.11 -0.06
C SER A 230 -2.48 54.96 0.61
N GLU A 231 -1.26 54.89 0.55
CA GLU A 231 -0.12 55.14 1.47
C GLU A 231 -0.43 55.28 2.96
N GLY A 232 0.49 54.70 3.72
CA GLY A 232 0.67 54.96 5.15
C GLY A 232 1.12 53.71 5.89
N GLU A 233 2.39 53.38 5.92
CA GLU A 233 3.46 53.81 6.87
C GLU A 233 3.37 53.08 8.22
N ASP A 234 4.33 52.17 8.44
CA ASP A 234 5.46 52.25 9.36
C ASP A 234 5.13 52.26 10.88
N ALA A 235 5.61 51.24 11.57
CA ALA A 235 6.30 51.39 12.86
C ALA A 235 6.73 50.03 13.46
N LYS A 236 8.03 49.84 13.45
CA LYS A 236 8.83 49.05 14.40
C LYS A 236 9.42 50.08 15.39
N PRO A 237 10.06 49.72 16.48
CA PRO A 237 10.06 48.63 17.44
C PRO A 237 9.94 49.11 18.90
N THR A 238 9.90 48.21 19.87
CA THR A 238 10.51 48.51 21.20
C THR A 238 10.88 47.22 21.92
N GLU A 239 12.17 47.09 22.15
CA GLU A 239 12.80 46.27 23.18
C GLU A 239 12.37 46.76 24.56
N GLU A 240 12.23 45.85 25.52
CA GLU A 240 12.60 46.12 26.89
C GLU A 240 12.95 44.83 27.64
N GLU A 241 14.20 44.78 28.01
CA GLU A 241 14.83 43.94 29.01
C GLU A 241 14.24 44.22 30.41
N THR A 242 14.24 43.19 31.25
CA THR A 242 14.63 43.17 32.68
C THR A 242 14.64 41.73 33.14
N LYS A 243 15.75 41.10 33.38
CA LYS A 243 16.66 41.06 34.55
C LYS A 243 16.01 40.49 35.80
N GLU A 244 16.70 39.39 36.22
CA GLU A 244 17.08 38.98 37.59
C GLU A 244 15.96 38.70 38.60
N ASP A 245 15.97 37.57 39.27
CA ASP A 245 16.77 37.30 40.48
C ASP A 245 16.48 35.87 41.01
N ASN A 246 17.45 35.07 41.18
CA ASN A 246 18.11 34.42 42.31
C ASN A 246 17.25 33.91 43.49
N SER A 247 17.55 32.71 43.85
CA SER A 247 17.74 32.12 45.21
C SER A 247 17.11 30.70 45.25
N GLU A 248 17.92 29.65 45.28
CA GLU A 248 18.58 29.01 46.45
C GLU A 248 17.64 28.30 47.44
N GLU A 249 18.03 27.05 47.67
CA GLU A 249 17.87 26.21 48.89
C GLU A 249 16.54 25.43 49.10
N SER A 250 16.60 24.19 49.00
CA SER A 250 16.75 23.13 50.02
C SER A 250 16.61 21.74 49.38
#